data_d520e0f673ba89763f804f7a79f02c64
#
_entry.id   d520e0f673ba89763f804f7a79f02c64
#
_cell.length_a   1.000
_cell.length_b   1.000
_cell.length_c   1.000
_cell.angle_alpha   90.00
_cell.angle_beta   90.00
_cell.angle_gamma   90.00
#
_symmetry.space_group_name_H-M   'P 1'
#
loop_
_entity.id
_entity.type
_entity.pdbx_description
1 polymer ?
#
loop_
_entity_poly.entity_id
_entity_poly.type
_entity_poly.pdbx_seq_one_letter_code
_entity_poly.pdbx_strand_id
1 'polypeptide(L)'
;MSRRTAIIAGSRTPFVRSGTVFKDLTAIDLGVLAVRELMDRSGVRGEDVDHLVYGTVVHDPHAPNIAREVGLATLPKTVPAVTVSRACATANQSIADAANLIERGYADVVVAGGSESLTHIPITIKQALAEKLIGASKAKTLGARLGTLAKIR
;
A
#
# COMPACT_ATOMS: atom_id res chain seq x y z
N MET A 1 8.76 -33.49 -8.58
CA MET A 1 7.64 -33.40 -7.63
C MET A 1 7.15 -31.96 -7.62
N SER A 2 5.86 -31.71 -7.76
CA SER A 2 5.34 -30.34 -7.62
C SER A 2 5.48 -29.88 -6.16
N ARG A 3 6.05 -28.71 -5.94
CA ARG A 3 6.07 -28.07 -4.61
C ARG A 3 4.62 -27.73 -4.22
N ARG A 4 4.32 -27.82 -2.95
CA ARG A 4 3.01 -27.46 -2.40
C ARG A 4 3.19 -26.28 -1.44
N THR A 5 2.32 -25.29 -1.58
CA THR A 5 2.31 -24.14 -0.69
C THR A 5 1.50 -24.42 0.57
N ALA A 6 1.99 -23.95 1.71
CA ALA A 6 1.28 -23.97 2.99
C ALA A 6 1.18 -22.55 3.57
N ILE A 7 0.06 -22.24 4.18
CA ILE A 7 -0.09 -21.02 4.99
C ILE A 7 0.25 -21.40 6.43
N ILE A 8 1.31 -20.82 6.98
CA ILE A 8 1.84 -21.17 8.29
C ILE A 8 1.41 -20.21 9.41
N ALA A 9 1.13 -18.95 9.08
CA ALA A 9 0.69 -17.95 10.05
C ALA A 9 -0.14 -16.85 9.36
N GLY A 10 -0.89 -16.10 10.16
CA GLY A 10 -1.65 -14.94 9.70
C GLY A 10 -1.83 -13.91 10.81
N SER A 11 -1.89 -12.64 10.42
CA SER A 11 -2.17 -11.52 11.30
C SER A 11 -3.05 -10.49 10.58
N ARG A 12 -3.82 -9.73 11.33
CA ARG A 12 -4.56 -8.57 10.84
C ARG A 12 -4.77 -7.53 11.92
N THR A 13 -4.92 -6.29 11.53
CA THR A 13 -5.43 -5.24 12.41
C THR A 13 -6.95 -5.42 12.64
N PRO A 14 -7.53 -4.84 13.71
CA PRO A 14 -8.98 -4.75 13.85
C PRO A 14 -9.63 -4.11 12.63
N PHE A 15 -10.81 -4.61 12.25
CA PHE A 15 -11.62 -4.00 11.20
C PHE A 15 -12.45 -2.88 11.80
N VAL A 16 -12.09 -1.63 11.53
CA VAL A 16 -12.72 -0.46 12.14
C VAL A 16 -13.31 0.49 11.08
N ARG A 17 -14.30 1.27 11.48
CA ARG A 17 -14.92 2.27 10.63
C ARG A 17 -13.92 3.38 10.28
N SER A 18 -13.92 3.81 9.02
CA SER A 18 -13.16 4.97 8.53
C SER A 18 -13.47 6.23 9.36
N GLY A 19 -12.44 7.05 9.58
CA GLY A 19 -12.57 8.30 10.34
C GLY A 19 -12.70 8.12 11.86
N THR A 20 -12.41 6.91 12.41
CA THR A 20 -12.52 6.63 13.85
C THR A 20 -11.15 6.31 14.48
N VAL A 21 -11.01 5.16 15.12
CA VAL A 21 -9.84 4.79 15.95
C VAL A 21 -8.52 4.86 15.18
N PHE A 22 -8.52 4.49 13.90
CA PHE A 22 -7.32 4.52 13.05
C PHE A 22 -7.28 5.73 12.10
N LYS A 23 -7.97 6.83 12.47
CA LYS A 23 -8.06 8.02 11.62
C LYS A 23 -6.71 8.66 11.27
N ASP A 24 -5.71 8.47 12.10
CA ASP A 24 -4.37 9.05 11.92
C ASP A 24 -3.37 8.04 11.32
N LEU A 25 -3.83 6.81 10.96
CA LEU A 25 -3.00 5.77 10.37
C LEU A 25 -3.25 5.64 8.87
N THR A 26 -2.18 5.70 8.09
CA THR A 26 -2.18 5.45 6.65
C THR A 26 -2.32 3.96 6.35
N ALA A 27 -2.53 3.60 5.08
CA ALA A 27 -2.48 2.20 4.64
C ALA A 27 -1.11 1.56 4.91
N ILE A 28 -0.01 2.35 4.79
CA ILE A 28 1.34 1.90 5.11
C ILE A 28 1.46 1.57 6.59
N ASP A 29 1.02 2.46 7.48
CA ASP A 29 1.10 2.25 8.93
C ASP A 29 0.34 0.98 9.35
N LEU A 30 -0.87 0.78 8.82
CA LEU A 30 -1.66 -0.43 9.07
C LEU A 30 -0.95 -1.68 8.55
N GLY A 31 -0.32 -1.59 7.39
CA GLY A 31 0.48 -2.67 6.81
C GLY A 31 1.69 -3.03 7.68
N VAL A 32 2.42 -2.01 8.14
CA VAL A 32 3.57 -2.18 9.03
C VAL A 32 3.17 -2.86 10.35
N LEU A 33 2.06 -2.44 10.96
CA LEU A 33 1.55 -3.06 12.19
C LEU A 33 1.22 -4.55 11.96
N ALA A 34 0.50 -4.86 10.87
CA ALA A 34 0.11 -6.24 10.58
C ALA A 34 1.30 -7.15 10.27
N VAL A 35 2.27 -6.66 9.47
CA VAL A 35 3.45 -7.46 9.09
C VAL A 35 4.40 -7.65 10.28
N ARG A 36 4.62 -6.64 11.12
CA ARG A 36 5.40 -6.81 12.36
C ARG A 36 4.81 -7.88 13.26
N GLU A 37 3.51 -7.78 13.54
CA GLU A 37 2.80 -8.78 14.35
C GLU A 37 2.87 -10.18 13.72
N LEU A 38 2.80 -10.27 12.39
CA LEU A 38 2.95 -11.55 11.68
C LEU A 38 4.34 -12.14 11.91
N MET A 39 5.39 -11.35 11.74
CA MET A 39 6.77 -11.80 11.93
C MET A 39 7.01 -12.25 13.37
N ASP A 40 6.55 -11.47 14.35
CA ASP A 40 6.69 -11.78 15.78
C ASP A 40 5.97 -13.10 16.15
N ARG A 41 4.74 -13.28 15.66
CA ARG A 41 3.95 -14.49 15.94
C ARG A 41 4.44 -15.74 15.25
N SER A 42 4.89 -15.60 14.00
CA SER A 42 5.32 -16.74 13.20
C SER A 42 6.66 -17.30 13.66
N GLY A 43 7.50 -16.47 14.30
CA GLY A 43 8.88 -16.80 14.62
C GLY A 43 9.78 -16.94 13.40
N VAL A 44 9.29 -16.61 12.19
CA VAL A 44 10.08 -16.56 10.96
C VAL A 44 11.05 -15.39 11.05
N ARG A 45 12.32 -15.64 10.80
CA ARG A 45 13.33 -14.58 10.77
C ARG A 45 13.17 -13.76 9.49
N GLY A 46 13.39 -12.46 9.55
CA GLY A 46 13.31 -11.59 8.38
C GLY A 46 14.23 -12.01 7.24
N GLU A 47 15.39 -12.57 7.58
CA GLU A 47 16.38 -13.07 6.62
C GLU A 47 15.93 -14.31 5.85
N ASP A 48 14.97 -15.06 6.39
CA ASP A 48 14.40 -16.25 5.75
C ASP A 48 13.24 -15.89 4.80
N VAL A 49 12.83 -14.62 4.74
CA VAL A 49 11.79 -14.15 3.83
C VAL A 49 12.40 -13.81 2.47
N ASP A 50 11.96 -14.51 1.43
CA ASP A 50 12.45 -14.32 0.07
C ASP A 50 11.72 -13.20 -0.68
N HIS A 51 10.42 -12.95 -0.34
CA HIS A 51 9.61 -11.99 -1.08
C HIS A 51 8.46 -11.45 -0.26
N LEU A 52 8.06 -10.19 -0.52
CA LEU A 52 6.83 -9.58 -0.02
C LEU A 52 5.90 -9.27 -1.21
N VAL A 53 4.73 -9.91 -1.26
CA VAL A 53 3.66 -9.60 -2.21
C VAL A 53 2.54 -8.91 -1.44
N TYR A 54 2.36 -7.63 -1.64
CA TYR A 54 1.45 -6.83 -0.82
C TYR A 54 0.61 -5.90 -1.68
N GLY A 55 -0.60 -5.56 -1.24
CA GLY A 55 -1.48 -4.79 -2.09
C GLY A 55 -2.29 -3.71 -1.38
N THR A 56 -2.81 -2.83 -2.19
CA THR A 56 -3.79 -1.80 -1.84
C THR A 56 -4.70 -1.54 -3.03
N VAL A 57 -5.89 -1.04 -2.79
CA VAL A 57 -6.85 -0.66 -3.85
C VAL A 57 -6.69 0.82 -4.17
N VAL A 58 -6.64 1.67 -3.16
CA VAL A 58 -6.48 3.12 -3.30
C VAL A 58 -5.00 3.46 -3.22
N HIS A 59 -4.38 3.66 -4.38
CA HIS A 59 -2.96 4.00 -4.45
C HIS A 59 -2.70 5.42 -3.93
N ASP A 60 -1.70 5.54 -3.07
CA ASP A 60 -1.13 6.84 -2.71
C ASP A 60 -0.12 7.24 -3.78
N PRO A 61 -0.31 8.39 -4.47
CA PRO A 61 0.66 8.90 -5.45
C PRO A 61 2.06 9.15 -4.89
N HIS A 62 2.17 9.38 -3.57
CA HIS A 62 3.44 9.59 -2.88
C HIS A 62 4.17 8.28 -2.51
N ALA A 63 3.44 7.16 -2.52
CA ALA A 63 3.96 5.84 -2.20
C ALA A 63 3.43 4.78 -3.19
N PRO A 64 3.84 4.83 -4.46
CA PRO A 64 3.27 4.00 -5.53
C PRO A 64 3.53 2.51 -5.34
N ASN A 65 4.51 2.12 -4.52
CA ASN A 65 4.79 0.74 -4.16
C ASN A 65 4.64 0.54 -2.66
N ILE A 66 3.40 0.37 -2.18
CA ILE A 66 3.12 0.14 -0.76
C ILE A 66 3.83 -1.10 -0.22
N ALA A 67 4.01 -2.15 -1.02
CA ALA A 67 4.74 -3.34 -0.62
C ALA A 67 6.18 -2.98 -0.23
N ARG A 68 6.83 -2.11 -1.00
CA ARG A 68 8.20 -1.67 -0.69
C ARG A 68 8.27 -0.84 0.57
N GLU A 69 7.32 0.07 0.79
CA GLU A 69 7.26 0.90 2.00
C GLU A 69 7.07 0.02 3.26
N VAL A 70 6.11 -0.89 3.22
CA VAL A 70 5.87 -1.85 4.32
C VAL A 70 7.09 -2.75 4.52
N GLY A 71 7.68 -3.28 3.43
CA GLY A 71 8.85 -4.14 3.48
C GLY A 71 10.07 -3.45 4.11
N LEU A 72 10.37 -2.21 3.73
CA LEU A 72 11.48 -1.43 4.28
C LEU A 72 11.34 -1.17 5.78
N ALA A 73 10.12 -1.09 6.29
CA ALA A 73 9.82 -0.85 7.70
C ALA A 73 9.78 -2.13 8.56
N THR A 74 9.69 -3.33 7.94
CA THR A 74 9.40 -4.58 8.66
C THR A 74 10.34 -5.74 8.36
N LEU A 75 11.04 -5.72 7.23
CA LEU A 75 11.89 -6.79 6.73
C LEU A 75 13.27 -6.24 6.35
N PRO A 76 14.28 -7.11 6.15
CA PRO A 76 15.57 -6.70 5.61
C PRO A 76 15.43 -5.98 4.27
N LYS A 77 16.24 -4.96 4.04
CA LYS A 77 16.20 -4.13 2.83
C LYS A 77 16.45 -4.90 1.53
N THR A 78 17.02 -6.07 1.64
CA THR A 78 17.32 -6.99 0.53
C THR A 78 16.09 -7.75 0.05
N VAL A 79 15.04 -7.87 0.86
CA VAL A 79 13.81 -8.56 0.49
C VAL A 79 13.09 -7.78 -0.62
N PRO A 80 12.91 -8.36 -1.82
CA PRO A 80 12.16 -7.73 -2.88
C PRO A 80 10.67 -7.63 -2.51
N ALA A 81 10.01 -6.55 -2.96
CA ALA A 81 8.62 -6.32 -2.66
C ALA A 81 7.86 -5.79 -3.89
N VAL A 82 6.71 -6.38 -4.17
CA VAL A 82 5.86 -6.01 -5.31
C VAL A 82 4.45 -5.69 -4.85
N THR A 83 3.94 -4.56 -5.35
CA THR A 83 2.55 -4.16 -5.11
C THR A 83 1.64 -4.77 -6.18
N VAL A 84 0.57 -5.41 -5.73
CA VAL A 84 -0.49 -5.91 -6.59
C VAL A 84 -1.80 -5.16 -6.32
N SER A 85 -2.66 -5.08 -7.33
CA SER A 85 -4.00 -4.53 -7.19
C SER A 85 -4.99 -5.31 -8.04
N ARG A 86 -6.06 -5.79 -7.41
CA ARG A 86 -7.18 -6.49 -8.03
C ARG A 86 -8.50 -6.06 -7.38
N ALA A 87 -8.67 -4.76 -7.19
CA ALA A 87 -9.80 -4.20 -6.46
C ALA A 87 -10.02 -4.94 -5.11
N CYS A 88 -11.25 -5.27 -4.75
CA CYS A 88 -11.58 -5.94 -3.49
C CYS A 88 -10.91 -7.33 -3.30
N ALA A 89 -10.41 -7.94 -4.35
CA ALA A 89 -9.72 -9.25 -4.32
C ALA A 89 -8.18 -9.13 -4.22
N THR A 90 -7.64 -7.95 -3.93
CA THR A 90 -6.20 -7.68 -3.92
C THR A 90 -5.43 -8.58 -2.96
N ALA A 91 -5.90 -8.76 -1.72
CA ALA A 91 -5.23 -9.63 -0.75
C ALA A 91 -5.24 -11.11 -1.19
N ASN A 92 -6.34 -11.56 -1.80
CA ASN A 92 -6.41 -12.91 -2.37
C ASN A 92 -5.44 -13.08 -3.54
N GLN A 93 -5.27 -12.04 -4.37
CA GLN A 93 -4.28 -12.05 -5.45
C GLN A 93 -2.86 -12.14 -4.88
N SER A 94 -2.55 -11.39 -3.82
CA SER A 94 -1.23 -11.47 -3.16
C SER A 94 -0.90 -12.89 -2.70
N ILE A 95 -1.88 -13.58 -2.13
CA ILE A 95 -1.72 -14.98 -1.69
C ILE A 95 -1.52 -15.92 -2.89
N ALA A 96 -2.29 -15.74 -3.96
CA ALA A 96 -2.15 -16.55 -5.17
C ALA A 96 -0.77 -16.37 -5.84
N ASP A 97 -0.29 -15.12 -5.91
CA ASP A 97 1.02 -14.82 -6.48
C ASP A 97 2.16 -15.37 -5.61
N ALA A 98 2.04 -15.29 -4.28
CA ALA A 98 2.96 -15.92 -3.34
C ALA A 98 3.03 -17.45 -3.52
N ALA A 99 1.86 -18.10 -3.66
CA ALA A 99 1.79 -19.53 -3.93
C ALA A 99 2.49 -19.89 -5.24
N ASN A 100 2.25 -19.11 -6.30
CA ASN A 100 2.92 -19.31 -7.59
C ASN A 100 4.45 -19.18 -7.50
N LEU A 101 4.98 -18.23 -6.71
CA LEU A 101 6.43 -18.07 -6.50
C LEU A 101 7.02 -19.33 -5.84
N ILE A 102 6.35 -19.85 -4.80
CA ILE A 102 6.79 -21.04 -4.06
C ILE A 102 6.70 -22.29 -4.93
N GLU A 103 5.57 -22.51 -5.60
CA GLU A 103 5.35 -23.70 -6.43
C GLU A 103 6.32 -23.81 -7.61
N ARG A 104 6.73 -22.65 -8.15
CA ARG A 104 7.72 -22.57 -9.24
C ARG A 104 9.17 -22.58 -8.74
N GLY A 105 9.39 -22.59 -7.43
CA GLY A 105 10.73 -22.65 -6.84
C GLY A 105 11.50 -21.31 -6.89
N TYR A 106 10.81 -20.19 -7.06
CA TYR A 106 11.43 -18.87 -7.01
C TYR A 106 11.58 -18.33 -5.59
N ALA A 107 10.82 -18.89 -4.64
CA ALA A 107 10.85 -18.55 -3.23
C ALA A 107 10.53 -19.77 -2.37
N ASP A 108 10.98 -19.76 -1.12
CA ASP A 108 10.63 -20.75 -0.10
C ASP A 108 9.66 -20.13 0.94
N VAL A 109 9.87 -18.87 1.31
CA VAL A 109 9.06 -18.14 2.27
C VAL A 109 8.60 -16.80 1.69
N VAL A 110 7.30 -16.57 1.62
CA VAL A 110 6.73 -15.34 1.08
C VAL A 110 5.72 -14.76 2.08
N VAL A 111 5.87 -13.47 2.36
CA VAL A 111 4.83 -12.71 3.08
C VAL A 111 3.85 -12.16 2.05
N ALA A 112 2.55 -12.41 2.24
CA ALA A 112 1.49 -11.96 1.34
C ALA A 112 0.36 -11.26 2.09
N GLY A 113 -0.16 -10.18 1.54
CA GLY A 113 -1.25 -9.46 2.18
C GLY A 113 -1.66 -8.18 1.48
N GLY A 114 -2.25 -7.29 2.25
CA GLY A 114 -2.66 -5.96 1.81
C GLY A 114 -3.24 -5.13 2.94
N SER A 115 -3.24 -3.83 2.77
CA SER A 115 -3.84 -2.89 3.71
C SER A 115 -4.52 -1.74 2.99
N GLU A 116 -5.53 -1.16 3.65
CA GLU A 116 -6.30 -0.05 3.12
C GLU A 116 -6.66 0.93 4.23
N SER A 117 -6.58 2.22 3.96
CA SER A 117 -7.07 3.27 4.84
C SER A 117 -8.05 4.17 4.08
N LEU A 118 -9.34 3.91 4.23
CA LEU A 118 -10.38 4.72 3.60
C LEU A 118 -10.52 6.13 4.24
N THR A 119 -9.75 6.42 5.28
CA THR A 119 -9.63 7.76 5.86
C THR A 119 -8.64 8.62 5.06
N HIS A 120 -7.58 8.03 4.53
CA HIS A 120 -6.51 8.70 3.80
C HIS A 120 -6.62 8.46 2.28
N ILE A 121 -7.79 8.79 1.72
CA ILE A 121 -8.00 8.67 0.27
C ILE A 121 -7.43 9.90 -0.43
N PRO A 122 -6.60 9.76 -1.48
CA PRO A 122 -6.15 10.89 -2.28
C PRO A 122 -7.33 11.65 -2.90
N ILE A 123 -7.40 12.95 -2.64
CA ILE A 123 -8.44 13.81 -3.22
C ILE A 123 -8.02 14.16 -4.64
N THR A 124 -8.77 13.67 -5.61
CA THR A 124 -8.55 14.01 -7.01
C THR A 124 -9.43 15.16 -7.45
N ILE A 125 -8.89 16.06 -8.26
CA ILE A 125 -9.61 17.20 -8.84
C ILE A 125 -9.59 17.09 -10.37
N LYS A 126 -10.63 17.66 -11.01
CA LYS A 126 -10.66 17.71 -12.48
C LYS A 126 -9.48 18.50 -13.03
N GLN A 127 -8.92 18.06 -14.15
CA GLN A 127 -7.77 18.69 -14.81
C GLN A 127 -7.97 20.18 -15.02
N ALA A 128 -9.15 20.62 -15.46
CA ALA A 128 -9.48 22.02 -15.68
C ALA A 128 -9.38 22.88 -14.40
N LEU A 129 -9.67 22.30 -13.22
CA LEU A 129 -9.49 22.97 -11.93
C LEU A 129 -8.02 22.99 -11.55
N ALA A 130 -7.28 21.90 -11.75
CA ALA A 130 -5.85 21.84 -11.50
C ALA A 130 -5.08 22.90 -12.29
N GLU A 131 -5.39 23.05 -13.57
CA GLU A 131 -4.77 24.11 -14.44
C GLU A 131 -5.01 25.51 -13.92
N LYS A 132 -6.23 25.81 -13.46
CA LYS A 132 -6.55 27.13 -12.86
C LYS A 132 -5.81 27.36 -11.56
N LEU A 133 -5.71 26.35 -10.68
CA LEU A 133 -4.98 26.44 -9.42
C LEU A 133 -3.47 26.63 -9.67
N ILE A 134 -2.89 25.87 -10.61
CA ILE A 134 -1.50 26.02 -11.02
C ILE A 134 -1.25 27.40 -11.66
N GLY A 135 -2.18 27.87 -12.50
CA GLY A 135 -2.11 29.21 -13.09
C GLY A 135 -2.13 30.30 -12.03
N ALA A 136 -3.02 30.19 -11.02
CA ALA A 136 -3.07 31.11 -9.90
C ALA A 136 -1.80 31.10 -9.05
N SER A 137 -1.21 29.92 -8.81
CA SER A 137 0.04 29.80 -8.04
C SER A 137 1.24 30.45 -8.73
N LYS A 138 1.28 30.41 -10.05
CA LYS A 138 2.35 31.01 -10.89
C LYS A 138 2.16 32.52 -11.14
N ALA A 139 0.98 33.06 -10.85
CA ALA A 139 0.69 34.48 -11.09
C ALA A 139 1.54 35.40 -10.18
N LYS A 140 2.21 36.38 -10.77
CA LYS A 140 3.15 37.28 -10.09
C LYS A 140 2.44 38.35 -9.25
N THR A 141 1.18 38.69 -9.54
CA THR A 141 0.43 39.74 -8.84
C THR A 141 -0.83 39.20 -8.18
N LEU A 142 -1.26 39.81 -7.07
CA LEU A 142 -2.45 39.44 -6.34
C LEU A 142 -3.71 39.55 -7.22
N GLY A 143 -3.82 40.59 -8.05
CA GLY A 143 -4.94 40.77 -8.99
C GLY A 143 -5.04 39.64 -10.03
N ALA A 144 -3.91 39.20 -10.58
CA ALA A 144 -3.86 38.10 -11.53
C ALA A 144 -4.26 36.75 -10.84
N ARG A 145 -3.85 36.53 -9.59
CA ARG A 145 -4.27 35.35 -8.78
C ARG A 145 -5.77 35.33 -8.56
N LEU A 146 -6.33 36.44 -8.08
CA LEU A 146 -7.77 36.58 -7.83
C LEU A 146 -8.58 36.45 -9.12
N GLY A 147 -8.11 37.02 -10.23
CA GLY A 147 -8.76 36.89 -11.54
C GLY A 147 -8.77 35.44 -12.08
N THR A 148 -7.73 34.64 -11.77
CA THR A 148 -7.70 33.22 -12.13
C THR A 148 -8.64 32.41 -11.26
N LEU A 149 -8.67 32.65 -9.94
CA LEU A 149 -9.55 31.98 -9.00
C LEU A 149 -11.02 32.29 -9.22
N ALA A 150 -11.36 33.54 -9.60
CA ALA A 150 -12.74 33.93 -9.92
C ALA A 150 -13.34 33.17 -11.13
N LYS A 151 -12.50 32.57 -11.98
CA LYS A 151 -12.94 31.71 -13.11
C LYS A 151 -13.21 30.27 -12.73
N ILE A 152 -13.08 29.89 -11.44
CA ILE A 152 -13.42 28.55 -10.94
C ILE A 152 -14.94 28.53 -10.77
N ARG A 153 -15.63 27.74 -11.59
CA ARG A 153 -17.06 27.44 -11.51
C ARG A 153 -17.26 25.95 -11.27
#